data_c3ed75da8caf61546c280c12b7db3d77
#
_entry.id   c3ed75da8caf61546c280c12b7db3d77
#
_cell.length_a   1.000
_cell.length_b   1.000
_cell.length_c   1.000
_cell.angle_alpha   90.00
_cell.angle_beta   90.00
_cell.angle_gamma   90.00
#
_symmetry.space_group_name_H-M   'P 1'
#
loop_
_entity.id
_entity.type
_entity.pdbx_description
1 polymer ?
#
loop_
_entity_poly.entity_id
_entity_poly.type
_entity_poly.pdbx_seq_one_letter_code
_entity_poly.pdbx_strand_id
1 'polypeptide(L)'
;MKRALYWTIFLAGITLTTSFRKYRLIDPAKADKDTYSVYIIKSEYELKIYDQDGEWLASYPVVFGSKDLGDKLYQGDRRTPEGVFHITGKRKHAKWERFMLIDYPTAESYAKFNQRKALGLIPANAKIGGEIGIHGTVPYDDYAIDQYRNWTE
;
A
#
# COMPACT_ATOMS: atom_id res chain seq x y z
N MET A 1 28.03 -50.81 42.91
CA MET A 1 28.45 -49.73 42.04
C MET A 1 27.21 -49.17 41.34
N LYS A 2 26.68 -48.01 41.78
CA LYS A 2 25.50 -47.36 41.20
C LYS A 2 25.95 -46.27 40.26
N ARG A 3 25.67 -46.40 38.94
CA ARG A 3 25.92 -45.35 37.93
C ARG A 3 24.77 -44.37 37.94
N ALA A 4 25.03 -43.12 38.32
CA ALA A 4 24.11 -42.02 38.19
C ALA A 4 24.13 -41.50 36.75
N LEU A 5 22.96 -41.49 36.11
CA LEU A 5 22.74 -40.98 34.75
C LEU A 5 22.31 -39.51 34.88
N TYR A 6 23.20 -38.58 34.47
CA TYR A 6 22.88 -37.14 34.44
C TYR A 6 22.17 -36.82 33.11
N TRP A 7 20.92 -36.40 33.22
CA TRP A 7 20.16 -35.80 32.10
C TRP A 7 20.51 -34.31 32.02
N THR A 8 21.25 -33.94 30.97
CA THR A 8 21.46 -32.55 30.63
C THR A 8 20.25 -32.05 29.85
N ILE A 9 19.41 -31.22 30.46
CA ILE A 9 18.32 -30.52 29.79
C ILE A 9 18.92 -29.36 29.02
N PHE A 10 18.95 -29.45 27.68
CA PHE A 10 19.31 -28.36 26.79
C PHE A 10 18.07 -27.45 26.66
N LEU A 11 18.02 -26.34 27.41
CA LEU A 11 17.07 -25.28 27.22
C LEU A 11 17.47 -24.50 25.96
N ALA A 12 16.88 -24.83 24.82
CA ALA A 12 16.95 -23.99 23.61
C ALA A 12 16.14 -22.73 23.86
N GLY A 13 16.83 -21.65 24.23
CA GLY A 13 16.23 -20.31 24.33
C GLY A 13 15.77 -19.85 22.95
N ILE A 14 14.48 -19.86 22.72
CA ILE A 14 13.88 -19.19 21.56
C ILE A 14 13.95 -17.69 21.84
N THR A 15 14.98 -17.04 21.31
CA THR A 15 15.03 -15.57 21.26
C THR A 15 14.01 -15.10 20.21
N LEU A 16 12.82 -14.69 20.66
CA LEU A 16 11.90 -13.93 19.84
C LEU A 16 12.58 -12.58 19.53
N THR A 17 13.21 -12.50 18.36
CA THR A 17 13.63 -11.21 17.81
C THR A 17 12.38 -10.49 17.31
N THR A 18 11.78 -9.66 18.16
CA THR A 18 10.78 -8.68 17.73
C THR A 18 11.49 -7.68 16.81
N SER A 19 11.39 -7.90 15.51
CA SER A 19 11.83 -6.94 14.52
C SER A 19 10.92 -5.72 14.60
N PHE A 20 11.31 -4.72 15.38
CA PHE A 20 10.70 -3.40 15.32
C PHE A 20 11.03 -2.84 13.94
N ARG A 21 10.03 -2.79 13.03
CA ARG A 21 10.15 -2.06 11.75
C ARG A 21 10.45 -0.61 12.08
N LYS A 22 11.69 -0.21 11.83
CA LYS A 22 12.15 1.14 12.08
C LYS A 22 11.66 2.02 10.92
N TYR A 23 10.61 2.81 11.12
CA TYR A 23 10.23 3.83 10.15
C TYR A 23 11.35 4.85 10.04
N ARG A 24 11.91 4.99 8.86
CA ARG A 24 12.91 6.01 8.59
C ARG A 24 12.17 7.25 8.06
N LEU A 25 12.26 8.36 8.77
CA LEU A 25 11.76 9.64 8.27
C LEU A 25 12.71 10.15 7.19
N ILE A 26 12.16 10.42 6.02
CA ILE A 26 12.90 11.08 4.95
C ILE A 26 12.98 12.56 5.29
N ASP A 27 14.18 13.14 5.22
CA ASP A 27 14.36 14.59 5.31
C ASP A 27 13.84 15.24 4.00
N PRO A 28 12.71 15.98 4.03
CA PRO A 28 12.14 16.54 2.82
C PRO A 28 13.04 17.54 2.11
N ALA A 29 14.03 18.13 2.81
CA ALA A 29 14.96 19.09 2.26
C ALA A 29 16.07 18.45 1.40
N LYS A 30 16.29 17.13 1.58
CA LYS A 30 17.29 16.34 0.84
C LYS A 30 16.68 15.51 -0.28
N ALA A 31 15.34 15.57 -0.42
CA ALA A 31 14.63 14.80 -1.41
C ALA A 31 14.76 15.42 -2.79
N ASP A 32 15.50 14.80 -3.71
CA ASP A 32 15.40 15.09 -5.12
C ASP A 32 14.09 14.55 -5.67
N LYS A 33 13.21 15.44 -6.11
CA LYS A 33 11.78 15.17 -6.32
C LYS A 33 11.47 14.23 -7.49
N ASP A 34 12.42 14.02 -8.38
CA ASP A 34 12.18 13.34 -9.66
C ASP A 34 12.66 11.88 -9.68
N THR A 35 13.18 11.37 -8.56
CA THR A 35 13.90 10.09 -8.53
C THR A 35 13.36 9.06 -7.56
N TYR A 36 12.22 9.32 -6.89
CA TYR A 36 11.65 8.36 -5.95
C TYR A 36 10.64 7.42 -6.59
N SER A 37 10.73 6.14 -6.24
CA SER A 37 9.74 5.13 -6.57
C SER A 37 8.88 4.79 -5.34
N VAL A 38 7.58 4.67 -5.55
CA VAL A 38 6.61 4.28 -4.52
C VAL A 38 6.01 2.93 -4.89
N TYR A 39 6.19 1.94 -4.02
CA TYR A 39 5.60 0.62 -4.16
C TYR A 39 4.47 0.44 -3.15
N ILE A 40 3.27 0.15 -3.62
CA ILE A 40 2.12 -0.14 -2.76
C ILE A 40 1.81 -1.62 -2.85
N ILE A 41 2.05 -2.35 -1.75
CA ILE A 41 1.83 -3.79 -1.65
C ILE A 41 0.49 -4.00 -0.96
N LYS A 42 -0.55 -4.25 -1.76
CA LYS A 42 -1.94 -4.31 -1.28
C LYS A 42 -2.13 -5.42 -0.24
N SER A 43 -1.57 -6.60 -0.48
CA SER A 43 -1.64 -7.74 0.44
C SER A 43 -0.98 -7.49 1.81
N GLU A 44 -0.02 -6.57 1.87
CA GLU A 44 0.68 -6.20 3.10
C GLU A 44 0.13 -4.94 3.75
N TYR A 45 -0.76 -4.22 3.08
CA TYR A 45 -1.24 -2.90 3.51
C TYR A 45 -0.08 -1.94 3.76
N GLU A 46 0.93 -1.97 2.89
CA GLU A 46 2.17 -1.23 3.04
C GLU A 46 2.53 -0.43 1.79
N LEU A 47 3.00 0.80 1.99
CA LEU A 47 3.62 1.64 0.99
C LEU A 47 5.11 1.75 1.31
N LYS A 48 5.97 1.44 0.36
CA LYS A 48 7.44 1.55 0.45
C LYS A 48 7.94 2.63 -0.48
N ILE A 49 8.91 3.40 -0.02
CA ILE A 49 9.58 4.44 -0.82
C ILE A 49 11.03 4.02 -1.02
N TYR A 50 11.48 4.12 -2.26
CA TYR A 50 12.86 3.87 -2.68
C TYR A 50 13.41 5.10 -3.39
N ASP A 51 14.73 5.32 -3.30
CA ASP A 51 15.43 6.33 -4.08
C ASP A 51 15.75 5.86 -5.51
N GLN A 52 16.50 6.70 -6.23
CA GLN A 52 16.94 6.42 -7.60
C GLN A 52 17.84 5.20 -7.73
N ASP A 53 18.58 4.85 -6.69
CA ASP A 53 19.52 3.73 -6.66
C ASP A 53 18.81 2.42 -6.22
N GLY A 54 17.51 2.50 -5.94
CA GLY A 54 16.71 1.37 -5.48
C GLY A 54 16.86 1.08 -3.99
N GLU A 55 17.49 1.98 -3.22
CA GLU A 55 17.65 1.83 -1.78
C GLU A 55 16.35 2.17 -1.05
N TRP A 56 15.97 1.33 -0.09
CA TRP A 56 14.80 1.54 0.73
C TRP A 56 14.97 2.73 1.67
N LEU A 57 14.01 3.67 1.61
CA LEU A 57 14.02 4.88 2.42
C LEU A 57 13.02 4.84 3.57
N ALA A 58 11.79 4.42 3.29
CA ALA A 58 10.72 4.42 4.29
C ALA A 58 9.60 3.45 3.92
N SER A 59 8.82 3.05 4.93
CA SER A 59 7.57 2.33 4.79
C SER A 59 6.48 3.01 5.60
N TYR A 60 5.26 2.99 5.07
CA TYR A 60 4.07 3.52 5.72
C TYR A 60 2.94 2.52 5.63
N PRO A 61 2.14 2.36 6.67
CA PRO A 61 0.91 1.61 6.57
C PRO A 61 -0.08 2.35 5.66
N VAL A 62 -0.84 1.61 4.85
CA VAL A 62 -1.87 2.18 3.98
C VAL A 62 -3.16 1.39 4.09
N VAL A 63 -4.26 2.05 3.73
CA VAL A 63 -5.58 1.45 3.59
C VAL A 63 -6.16 1.79 2.23
N PHE A 64 -7.15 1.04 1.80
CA PHE A 64 -7.75 1.15 0.48
C PHE A 64 -9.24 1.48 0.57
N GLY A 65 -9.82 1.93 -0.53
CA GLY A 65 -11.25 2.25 -0.60
C GLY A 65 -12.18 1.04 -0.51
N SER A 66 -11.64 -0.17 -0.60
CA SER A 66 -12.34 -1.44 -0.42
C SER A 66 -11.42 -2.47 0.24
N LYS A 67 -11.99 -3.42 0.97
CA LYS A 67 -11.29 -4.63 1.45
C LYS A 67 -11.00 -5.63 0.33
N ASP A 68 -11.70 -5.52 -0.79
CA ASP A 68 -11.38 -6.30 -1.98
C ASP A 68 -10.09 -5.77 -2.59
N LEU A 69 -9.02 -6.52 -2.39
CA LEU A 69 -7.67 -6.19 -2.85
C LEU A 69 -7.43 -6.52 -4.33
N GLY A 70 -8.45 -6.95 -5.08
CA GLY A 70 -8.35 -7.17 -6.53
C GLY A 70 -8.11 -5.86 -7.30
N ASP A 71 -7.71 -5.99 -8.56
CA ASP A 71 -7.52 -4.85 -9.45
C ASP A 71 -8.85 -4.11 -9.69
N LYS A 72 -8.76 -2.80 -9.91
CA LYS A 72 -9.91 -1.95 -10.24
C LYS A 72 -10.56 -2.38 -11.54
N LEU A 73 -11.88 -2.60 -11.50
CA LEU A 73 -12.66 -3.05 -12.65
C LEU A 73 -13.41 -1.92 -13.35
N TYR A 74 -14.09 -1.06 -12.58
CA TYR A 74 -14.92 0.03 -13.13
C TYR A 74 -15.15 1.12 -12.07
N GLN A 75 -15.76 2.21 -12.47
CA GLN A 75 -16.12 3.32 -11.58
C GLN A 75 -17.16 2.86 -10.53
N GLY A 76 -16.88 3.14 -9.27
CA GLY A 76 -17.76 2.80 -8.15
C GLY A 76 -17.49 1.45 -7.48
N ASP A 77 -16.55 0.64 -8.00
CA ASP A 77 -16.16 -0.63 -7.39
C ASP A 77 -15.29 -0.47 -6.12
N ARG A 78 -14.88 0.76 -5.82
CA ARG A 78 -14.02 1.15 -4.68
C ARG A 78 -12.66 0.47 -4.64
N ARG A 79 -12.30 -0.37 -5.63
CA ARG A 79 -11.02 -1.04 -5.71
C ARG A 79 -9.91 -0.07 -6.11
N THR A 80 -8.70 -0.37 -5.64
CA THR A 80 -7.48 0.34 -6.02
C THR A 80 -6.88 -0.30 -7.27
N PRO A 81 -6.55 0.47 -8.31
CA PRO A 81 -5.97 -0.06 -9.54
C PRO A 81 -4.59 -0.66 -9.30
N GLU A 82 -4.25 -1.65 -10.13
CA GLU A 82 -2.93 -2.28 -10.21
C GLU A 82 -2.25 -1.91 -11.52
N GLY A 83 -0.97 -1.55 -11.42
CA GLY A 83 -0.16 -1.14 -12.55
C GLY A 83 0.92 -0.16 -12.16
N VAL A 84 1.58 0.39 -13.17
CA VAL A 84 2.57 1.46 -13.02
C VAL A 84 1.89 2.79 -13.33
N PHE A 85 2.02 3.74 -12.41
CA PHE A 85 1.38 5.04 -12.50
C PHE A 85 2.39 6.14 -12.16
N HIS A 86 2.16 7.34 -12.67
CA HIS A 86 2.94 8.53 -12.35
C HIS A 86 2.13 9.49 -11.49
N ILE A 87 2.79 10.15 -10.55
CA ILE A 87 2.17 11.22 -9.77
C ILE A 87 2.14 12.47 -10.65
N THR A 88 0.94 12.87 -11.05
CA THR A 88 0.72 14.03 -11.96
C THR A 88 0.44 15.33 -11.22
N GLY A 89 0.11 15.26 -9.94
CA GLY A 89 -0.17 16.46 -9.16
C GLY A 89 -0.13 16.21 -7.67
N LYS A 90 0.24 17.25 -6.91
CA LYS A 90 0.25 17.27 -5.45
C LYS A 90 -0.48 18.52 -4.99
N ARG A 91 -1.47 18.39 -4.12
CA ARG A 91 -2.25 19.52 -3.63
C ARG A 91 -2.61 19.36 -2.15
N LYS A 92 -2.87 20.48 -1.49
CA LYS A 92 -3.58 20.47 -0.21
C LYS A 92 -5.03 20.06 -0.44
N HIS A 93 -5.59 19.31 0.48
CA HIS A 93 -6.98 18.87 0.43
C HIS A 93 -7.64 19.15 1.77
N ALA A 94 -8.83 19.76 1.76
CA ALA A 94 -9.51 20.19 2.98
C ALA A 94 -9.80 19.06 3.98
N LYS A 95 -10.09 17.84 3.47
CA LYS A 95 -10.42 16.66 4.28
C LYS A 95 -9.19 15.80 4.59
N TRP A 96 -8.24 15.70 3.67
CA TRP A 96 -7.14 14.74 3.73
C TRP A 96 -5.76 15.39 3.78
N GLU A 97 -5.69 16.68 4.10
CA GLU A 97 -4.49 17.53 4.14
C GLU A 97 -3.64 17.50 2.86
N ARG A 98 -3.24 16.33 2.40
CA ARG A 98 -2.41 16.10 1.22
C ARG A 98 -3.08 15.10 0.31
N PHE A 99 -3.05 15.41 -0.98
CA PHE A 99 -3.54 14.54 -2.04
C PHE A 99 -2.53 14.51 -3.19
N MET A 100 -2.14 13.31 -3.61
CA MET A 100 -1.29 13.06 -4.77
C MET A 100 -2.10 12.34 -5.84
N LEU A 101 -2.37 13.03 -6.94
CA LEU A 101 -3.10 12.48 -8.07
C LEU A 101 -2.18 11.60 -8.90
N ILE A 102 -2.66 10.43 -9.33
CA ILE A 102 -1.97 9.57 -10.30
C ILE A 102 -2.63 9.66 -11.68
N ASP A 103 -1.91 9.25 -12.72
CA ASP A 103 -2.34 9.27 -14.13
C ASP A 103 -3.32 8.15 -14.52
N TYR A 104 -4.03 7.56 -13.54
CA TYR A 104 -5.10 6.62 -13.84
C TYR A 104 -6.31 7.33 -14.45
N PRO A 105 -6.92 6.81 -15.55
CA PRO A 105 -6.56 5.58 -16.25
C PRO A 105 -5.49 5.77 -17.32
N THR A 106 -4.49 4.88 -17.34
CA THR A 106 -3.47 4.79 -18.39
C THR A 106 -3.96 4.01 -19.61
N ALA A 107 -3.16 3.96 -20.67
CA ALA A 107 -3.45 3.11 -21.84
C ALA A 107 -3.63 1.63 -21.45
N GLU A 108 -2.80 1.13 -20.51
CA GLU A 108 -2.93 -0.23 -19.97
C GLU A 108 -4.24 -0.41 -19.21
N SER A 109 -4.63 0.57 -18.40
CA SER A 109 -5.91 0.55 -17.68
C SER A 109 -7.09 0.45 -18.64
N TYR A 110 -7.09 1.21 -19.73
CA TYR A 110 -8.11 1.12 -20.77
C TYR A 110 -8.10 -0.24 -21.48
N ALA A 111 -6.93 -0.81 -21.78
CA ALA A 111 -6.83 -2.12 -22.39
C ALA A 111 -7.47 -3.20 -21.51
N LYS A 112 -7.12 -3.23 -20.22
CA LYS A 112 -7.71 -4.15 -19.22
C LYS A 112 -9.23 -3.95 -19.11
N PHE A 113 -9.69 -2.71 -19.03
CA PHE A 113 -11.12 -2.38 -18.94
C PHE A 113 -11.90 -2.86 -20.17
N ASN A 114 -11.42 -2.57 -21.37
CA ASN A 114 -12.08 -2.97 -22.62
C ASN A 114 -12.11 -4.49 -22.80
N GLN A 115 -11.03 -5.19 -22.42
CA GLN A 115 -10.99 -6.65 -22.43
C GLN A 115 -12.05 -7.22 -21.48
N ARG A 116 -12.16 -6.73 -20.25
CA ARG A 116 -13.17 -7.17 -19.28
C ARG A 116 -14.59 -6.93 -19.78
N LYS A 117 -14.80 -5.81 -20.45
CA LYS A 117 -16.10 -5.46 -21.06
C LYS A 117 -16.46 -6.41 -22.21
N ALA A 118 -15.52 -6.70 -23.08
CA ALA A 118 -15.70 -7.66 -24.19
C ALA A 118 -15.99 -9.08 -23.70
N LEU A 119 -15.41 -9.48 -22.56
CA LEU A 119 -15.64 -10.78 -21.93
C LEU A 119 -16.91 -10.83 -21.05
N GLY A 120 -17.66 -9.73 -20.94
CA GLY A 120 -18.85 -9.66 -20.08
C GLY A 120 -18.56 -9.74 -18.57
N LEU A 121 -17.32 -9.49 -18.14
CA LEU A 121 -16.91 -9.53 -16.74
C LEU A 121 -17.31 -8.29 -15.96
N ILE A 122 -17.74 -7.22 -16.65
CA ILE A 122 -18.23 -5.98 -16.07
C ILE A 122 -19.49 -5.53 -16.84
N PRO A 123 -20.35 -4.70 -16.22
CA PRO A 123 -21.57 -4.22 -16.88
C PRO A 123 -21.28 -3.51 -18.22
N ALA A 124 -22.13 -3.73 -19.22
CA ALA A 124 -21.96 -3.12 -20.54
C ALA A 124 -21.93 -1.60 -20.52
N ASN A 125 -22.66 -0.97 -19.58
CA ASN A 125 -22.71 0.47 -19.37
C ASN A 125 -21.65 0.98 -18.37
N ALA A 126 -20.75 0.12 -17.87
CA ALA A 126 -19.72 0.53 -16.95
C ALA A 126 -18.81 1.61 -17.54
N LYS A 127 -18.37 2.52 -16.69
CA LYS A 127 -17.32 3.53 -16.97
C LYS A 127 -16.05 3.16 -16.26
N ILE A 128 -14.89 3.51 -16.82
CA ILE A 128 -13.58 3.18 -16.19
C ILE A 128 -13.36 4.00 -14.92
N GLY A 129 -13.82 5.23 -14.86
CA GLY A 129 -13.58 6.18 -13.76
C GLY A 129 -12.21 6.85 -13.86
N GLY A 130 -11.85 7.59 -12.81
CA GLY A 130 -10.62 8.37 -12.73
C GLY A 130 -10.46 9.00 -11.34
N GLU A 131 -9.62 10.04 -11.26
CA GLU A 131 -9.36 10.81 -10.02
C GLU A 131 -8.84 9.94 -8.86
N ILE A 132 -8.05 8.92 -9.20
CA ILE A 132 -7.41 8.06 -8.22
C ILE A 132 -6.17 8.77 -7.67
N GLY A 133 -5.96 8.67 -6.37
CA GLY A 133 -4.80 9.28 -5.74
C GLY A 133 -4.45 8.68 -4.39
N ILE A 134 -3.29 9.05 -3.92
CA ILE A 134 -2.80 8.74 -2.59
C ILE A 134 -3.06 9.97 -1.73
N HIS A 135 -3.67 9.79 -0.58
CA HIS A 135 -3.97 10.91 0.32
C HIS A 135 -3.67 10.55 1.77
N GLY A 136 -3.46 11.58 2.58
CA GLY A 136 -3.35 11.43 4.02
C GLY A 136 -4.69 11.05 4.65
N THR A 137 -4.63 10.56 5.86
CA THR A 137 -5.79 10.50 6.75
C THR A 137 -5.87 11.82 7.53
N VAL A 138 -7.02 12.10 8.14
CA VAL A 138 -7.10 13.14 9.17
C VAL A 138 -6.04 12.81 10.22
N PRO A 139 -5.39 13.80 10.86
CA PRO A 139 -4.30 13.58 11.81
C PRO A 139 -4.81 12.84 13.06
N TYR A 140 -4.99 11.55 12.90
CA TYR A 140 -5.25 10.62 13.98
C TYR A 140 -4.05 9.68 14.08
N ASP A 141 -3.72 9.30 15.29
CA ASP A 141 -2.71 8.33 15.66
C ASP A 141 -2.82 7.03 14.85
N ASP A 142 -1.80 6.20 14.86
CA ASP A 142 -1.72 4.87 14.20
C ASP A 142 -2.98 4.00 14.41
N TYR A 143 -3.70 4.24 15.50
CA TYR A 143 -5.00 3.65 15.81
C TYR A 143 -6.06 3.85 14.71
N ALA A 144 -6.08 4.97 14.00
CA ALA A 144 -7.03 5.20 12.92
C ALA A 144 -6.78 4.25 11.72
N ILE A 145 -5.52 3.94 11.44
CA ILE A 145 -5.15 3.00 10.37
C ILE A 145 -5.57 1.59 10.72
N ASP A 146 -5.41 1.17 11.98
CA ASP A 146 -5.87 -0.13 12.46
C ASP A 146 -7.40 -0.24 12.44
N GLN A 147 -8.13 0.83 12.74
CA GLN A 147 -9.58 0.88 12.56
C GLN A 147 -9.99 0.70 11.10
N TYR A 148 -9.35 1.39 10.16
CA TYR A 148 -9.64 1.24 8.73
C TYR A 148 -9.32 -0.17 8.21
N ARG A 149 -8.28 -0.82 8.72
CA ARG A 149 -7.97 -2.22 8.41
C ARG A 149 -9.06 -3.18 8.89
N ASN A 150 -9.62 -2.90 10.05
CA ASN A 150 -10.59 -3.77 10.74
C ASN A 150 -12.05 -3.39 10.45
N TRP A 151 -12.28 -2.29 9.74
CA TRP A 151 -13.63 -1.86 9.42
C TRP A 151 -14.33 -2.91 8.55
N THR A 152 -15.37 -3.51 9.09
CA THR A 152 -16.32 -4.33 8.34
C THR A 152 -17.32 -3.40 7.67
N GLU A 153 -17.35 -3.37 6.36
CA GLU A 153 -18.48 -2.79 5.62
C GLU A 153 -19.73 -3.64 5.79
#